data_c88d981394f448a4de581c0c3b0636d9
#
_entry.id   c88d981394f448a4de581c0c3b0636d9
#
_cell.length_a   1.000
_cell.length_b   1.000
_cell.length_c   1.000
_cell.angle_alpha   90.00
_cell.angle_beta   90.00
_cell.angle_gamma   90.00
#
_symmetry.space_group_name_H-M   'P 1'
#
loop_
_entity.id
_entity.type
_entity.pdbx_description
1 polymer ?
#
loop_
_entity_poly.entity_id
_entity_poly.type
_entity_poly.pdbx_seq_one_letter_code
_entity_poly.pdbx_strand_id
1 'polypeptide(L)'
;VRANIDANVKPWLKVSDNVSFFNSDYSYIGANGSDDQDIFVNLRHCPASFPLFNPDGTGLYANPLVSGYSVANGRQIVLSMGKHKNDQKKFNFANTAEMVITPVKQFNITANVTYRRVQRDDSYRAVNIPYGIRPNEFDAYTTGAGENALTERHRTYNYLSSNVFATYNDTFKNAHNLKVMLGFSTETYHYKNVQAKGKNISDEYLNDLNLVVPDESGATITEVAGGQSEYALMGFFGRINYDYKGRYLAEISGRYDGTSRFGEGHRWGLFPSGSIGWRISEEPFFRSAKNVVNNLKIRASYGSLGNQNVSDYAYMRTVSVSTFNHYTFGEGSNRAQYTGISAPNSSNLTWETAQQYNVGLDAAFLNDRLEFTAEAYIRDTKNMLVKGNSLPAVYGADAPKE
;
A
#
# COMPACT_ATOMS: atom_id res chain seq x y z
N VAL A 1 15.75 -12.09 -9.96
CA VAL A 1 16.16 -13.49 -9.82
C VAL A 1 15.23 -14.19 -8.84
N ARG A 2 14.91 -15.46 -9.12
CA ARG A 2 14.07 -16.28 -8.24
C ARG A 2 14.65 -17.67 -8.19
N ALA A 3 14.71 -18.27 -7.00
CA ALA A 3 15.13 -19.64 -6.80
C ALA A 3 14.11 -20.36 -5.89
N ASN A 4 13.72 -21.56 -6.30
CA ASN A 4 12.83 -22.43 -5.52
C ASN A 4 13.56 -23.76 -5.32
N ILE A 5 13.62 -24.21 -4.09
CA ILE A 5 14.25 -25.46 -3.70
C ILE A 5 13.21 -26.28 -2.93
N ASP A 6 12.96 -27.49 -3.38
CA ASP A 6 12.11 -28.48 -2.70
C ASP A 6 12.95 -29.72 -2.38
N ALA A 7 12.96 -30.14 -1.14
CA ALA A 7 13.71 -31.30 -0.67
C ALA A 7 12.82 -32.22 0.18
N ASN A 8 12.68 -33.46 -0.25
CA ASN A 8 12.12 -34.55 0.57
C ASN A 8 13.22 -35.14 1.44
N VAL A 9 13.43 -34.56 2.63
CA VAL A 9 14.52 -34.96 3.55
C VAL A 9 14.26 -36.35 4.11
N LYS A 10 13.00 -36.69 4.36
CA LYS A 10 12.49 -38.00 4.80
C LYS A 10 11.13 -38.22 4.17
N PRO A 11 10.60 -39.47 4.13
CA PRO A 11 9.26 -39.74 3.63
C PRO A 11 8.15 -38.94 4.33
N TRP A 12 8.40 -38.51 5.56
CA TRP A 12 7.49 -37.74 6.39
C TRP A 12 7.86 -36.26 6.53
N LEU A 13 9.00 -35.83 5.93
CA LEU A 13 9.53 -34.46 6.07
C LEU A 13 9.88 -33.87 4.71
N LYS A 14 9.13 -32.86 4.28
CA LYS A 14 9.45 -32.02 3.14
C LYS A 14 9.87 -30.62 3.64
N VAL A 15 10.93 -30.07 3.05
CA VAL A 15 11.39 -28.69 3.28
C VAL A 15 11.43 -27.98 1.94
N SER A 16 10.89 -26.78 1.88
CA SER A 16 10.89 -25.94 0.69
C SER A 16 11.44 -24.57 1.04
N ASP A 17 12.20 -23.98 0.14
CA ASP A 17 12.70 -22.61 0.26
C ASP A 17 12.46 -21.86 -1.05
N ASN A 18 11.89 -20.66 -0.96
CA ASN A 18 11.59 -19.80 -2.07
C ASN A 18 12.24 -18.45 -1.82
N VAL A 19 13.28 -18.15 -2.60
CA VAL A 19 14.00 -16.88 -2.54
C VAL A 19 13.70 -16.06 -3.77
N SER A 20 13.38 -14.80 -3.58
CA SER A 20 13.26 -13.84 -4.66
C SER A 20 14.06 -12.57 -4.38
N PHE A 21 14.71 -12.11 -5.41
CA PHE A 21 15.55 -10.94 -5.39
C PHE A 21 15.22 -10.05 -6.58
N PHE A 22 14.96 -8.77 -6.33
CA PHE A 22 14.67 -7.80 -7.37
C PHE A 22 15.37 -6.49 -7.05
N ASN A 23 16.11 -5.97 -8.03
CA ASN A 23 16.72 -4.65 -7.99
C ASN A 23 16.19 -3.81 -9.15
N SER A 24 15.88 -2.56 -8.91
CA SER A 24 15.52 -1.61 -9.97
C SER A 24 16.13 -0.25 -9.71
N ASP A 25 16.67 0.32 -10.76
CA ASP A 25 17.12 1.70 -10.83
C ASP A 25 16.18 2.43 -11.78
N TYR A 26 15.59 3.49 -11.29
CA TYR A 26 14.63 4.30 -12.02
C TYR A 26 15.05 5.76 -11.95
N SER A 27 15.20 6.38 -13.11
CA SER A 27 15.55 7.80 -13.21
C SER A 27 14.48 8.50 -14.02
N TYR A 28 14.02 9.65 -13.55
CA TYR A 28 12.98 10.40 -14.24
C TYR A 28 13.16 11.91 -14.06
N ILE A 29 12.63 12.66 -15.01
CA ILE A 29 12.57 14.11 -14.99
C ILE A 29 11.18 14.50 -14.52
N GLY A 30 11.09 15.41 -13.56
CA GLY A 30 9.81 15.89 -13.03
C GLY A 30 9.76 15.86 -11.53
N ALA A 31 8.90 16.68 -10.95
CA ALA A 31 8.71 16.68 -9.51
C ALA A 31 7.77 15.57 -9.08
N ASN A 32 8.01 15.12 -7.87
CA ASN A 32 7.23 14.10 -7.22
C ASN A 32 5.79 14.60 -6.97
N GLY A 33 4.85 14.28 -7.87
CA GLY A 33 3.43 14.35 -7.58
C GLY A 33 2.74 15.72 -7.63
N SER A 34 3.35 16.75 -8.23
CA SER A 34 2.61 17.97 -8.55
C SER A 34 2.33 18.04 -10.06
N ASP A 35 1.09 18.25 -10.43
CA ASP A 35 0.64 18.40 -11.82
C ASP A 35 1.40 19.49 -12.58
N ASP A 36 1.90 20.51 -11.89
CA ASP A 36 2.63 21.64 -12.46
C ASP A 36 4.02 21.31 -12.99
N GLN A 37 4.53 20.11 -12.74
CA GLN A 37 5.90 19.71 -13.07
C GLN A 37 5.97 18.41 -13.90
N ASP A 38 4.83 17.90 -14.29
CA ASP A 38 4.75 16.78 -15.23
C ASP A 38 5.21 17.23 -16.61
N ILE A 39 6.07 16.45 -17.21
CA ILE A 39 6.54 16.64 -18.60
C ILE A 39 5.39 16.84 -19.57
N PHE A 40 4.33 16.05 -19.45
CA PHE A 40 3.18 16.12 -20.34
C PHE A 40 2.33 17.37 -20.11
N VAL A 41 2.22 17.84 -18.86
CA VAL A 41 1.57 19.12 -18.55
C VAL A 41 2.37 20.27 -19.13
N ASN A 42 3.67 20.27 -18.97
CA ASN A 42 4.55 21.29 -19.51
C ASN A 42 4.55 21.31 -21.06
N LEU A 43 4.54 20.13 -21.70
CA LEU A 43 4.39 20.02 -23.16
C LEU A 43 3.09 20.63 -23.67
N ARG A 44 1.97 20.43 -22.95
CA ARG A 44 0.69 21.03 -23.33
C ARG A 44 0.68 22.55 -23.21
N HIS A 45 1.45 23.09 -22.25
CA HIS A 45 1.50 24.51 -21.97
C HIS A 45 2.57 25.24 -22.81
N CYS A 46 3.34 24.53 -23.63
CA CYS A 46 4.31 25.11 -24.58
C CYS A 46 3.73 25.15 -25.99
N PRO A 47 3.13 26.25 -26.45
CA PRO A 47 2.69 26.37 -27.84
C PRO A 47 3.86 26.30 -28.79
N ALA A 48 3.71 25.57 -29.90
CA ALA A 48 4.73 25.41 -30.92
C ALA A 48 5.14 26.74 -31.61
N SER A 49 4.35 27.79 -31.46
CA SER A 49 4.61 29.12 -32.02
C SER A 49 5.59 29.97 -31.20
N PHE A 50 5.96 29.52 -29.98
CA PHE A 50 6.91 30.26 -29.16
C PHE A 50 8.33 29.73 -29.34
N PRO A 51 9.31 30.60 -29.56
CA PRO A 51 10.72 30.18 -29.62
C PRO A 51 11.19 29.69 -28.26
N LEU A 52 12.15 28.77 -28.25
CA LEU A 52 12.77 28.26 -27.02
C LEU A 52 13.70 29.27 -26.33
N PHE A 53 14.29 30.12 -27.14
CA PHE A 53 15.31 31.08 -26.73
C PHE A 53 14.97 32.48 -27.21
N ASN A 54 15.36 33.45 -26.40
CA ASN A 54 15.41 34.84 -26.81
C ASN A 54 16.52 35.05 -27.87
N PRO A 55 16.52 36.17 -28.63
CA PRO A 55 17.56 36.47 -29.61
C PRO A 55 18.98 36.54 -29.05
N ASP A 56 19.11 36.76 -27.75
CA ASP A 56 20.38 36.79 -27.01
C ASP A 56 20.84 35.39 -26.54
N GLY A 57 20.12 34.34 -26.89
CA GLY A 57 20.41 32.96 -26.49
C GLY A 57 19.93 32.55 -25.11
N THR A 58 19.29 33.46 -24.36
CA THR A 58 18.68 33.11 -23.05
C THR A 58 17.38 32.34 -23.22
N GLY A 59 17.03 31.50 -22.25
CA GLY A 59 15.76 30.79 -22.25
C GLY A 59 14.58 31.78 -22.26
N LEU A 60 13.59 31.53 -23.12
CA LEU A 60 12.41 32.37 -23.21
C LEU A 60 11.48 32.06 -22.05
N TYR A 61 11.07 33.10 -21.35
CA TYR A 61 9.98 33.05 -20.41
C TYR A 61 8.70 33.63 -21.01
N ALA A 62 7.56 33.14 -20.58
CA ALA A 62 6.28 33.72 -20.96
C ALA A 62 6.19 35.18 -20.50
N ASN A 63 5.97 36.05 -21.43
CA ASN A 63 5.79 37.47 -21.18
C ASN A 63 4.56 37.71 -20.31
N PRO A 64 4.70 38.18 -19.05
CA PRO A 64 3.56 38.51 -18.20
C PRO A 64 2.73 39.69 -18.73
N LEU A 65 3.22 40.40 -19.77
CA LEU A 65 2.53 41.53 -20.39
C LEU A 65 1.47 41.11 -21.42
N VAL A 66 1.41 39.85 -21.81
CA VAL A 66 0.29 39.34 -22.61
C VAL A 66 -0.84 38.97 -21.64
N SER A 67 -1.67 39.94 -21.35
CA SER A 67 -2.82 39.89 -20.45
C SER A 67 -3.59 38.58 -20.60
N GLY A 68 -3.63 37.79 -19.52
CA GLY A 68 -4.54 36.68 -19.35
C GLY A 68 -4.02 35.30 -19.77
N TYR A 69 -2.87 35.15 -20.37
CA TYR A 69 -2.30 33.85 -20.72
C TYR A 69 -0.87 33.72 -20.23
N SER A 70 -0.68 32.93 -19.16
CA SER A 70 0.65 32.49 -18.77
C SER A 70 1.10 31.39 -19.74
N VAL A 71 1.89 31.75 -20.72
CA VAL A 71 2.48 30.80 -21.66
C VAL A 71 3.79 30.30 -21.10
N ALA A 72 3.86 29.03 -20.83
CA ALA A 72 5.06 28.24 -20.54
C ALA A 72 5.93 28.62 -19.32
N ASN A 73 5.72 29.74 -18.65
CA ASN A 73 6.39 30.14 -17.37
C ASN A 73 7.81 29.59 -17.13
N GLY A 74 8.72 29.66 -18.16
CA GLY A 74 10.06 29.08 -18.06
C GLY A 74 10.10 27.53 -17.98
N ARG A 75 8.95 26.87 -18.00
CA ARG A 75 8.78 25.41 -17.82
C ARG A 75 9.05 24.62 -19.09
N GLN A 76 9.84 25.18 -20.00
CA GLN A 76 10.18 24.44 -21.22
C GLN A 76 11.09 23.27 -20.88
N ILE A 77 10.62 22.08 -21.22
CA ILE A 77 11.29 20.80 -20.95
C ILE A 77 12.74 20.83 -21.43
N VAL A 78 12.99 21.44 -22.59
CA VAL A 78 14.32 21.54 -23.19
C VAL A 78 15.30 22.29 -22.27
N LEU A 79 14.85 23.32 -21.55
CA LEU A 79 15.70 24.06 -20.62
C LEU A 79 16.02 23.27 -19.34
N SER A 80 15.16 22.35 -18.96
CA SER A 80 15.34 21.50 -17.79
C SER A 80 16.02 20.17 -18.07
N MET A 81 16.14 19.80 -19.37
CA MET A 81 16.77 18.52 -19.76
C MET A 81 18.21 18.45 -19.27
N GLY A 82 18.51 17.36 -18.57
CA GLY A 82 19.85 17.09 -18.04
C GLY A 82 20.19 17.80 -16.72
N LYS A 83 19.42 18.80 -16.31
CA LYS A 83 19.67 19.57 -15.08
C LYS A 83 18.91 19.02 -13.86
N HIS A 84 17.72 18.50 -14.10
CA HIS A 84 16.85 17.97 -13.07
C HIS A 84 16.80 16.45 -13.17
N LYS A 85 17.17 15.76 -12.11
CA LYS A 85 17.24 14.30 -12.09
C LYS A 85 16.72 13.76 -10.76
N ASN A 86 15.70 12.95 -10.85
CA ASN A 86 15.20 12.17 -9.74
C ASN A 86 15.59 10.71 -9.93
N ASP A 87 16.36 10.20 -9.01
CA ASP A 87 16.82 8.81 -9.03
C ASP A 87 16.13 8.04 -7.91
N GLN A 88 15.68 6.84 -8.22
CA GLN A 88 15.11 5.91 -7.27
C GLN A 88 15.78 4.55 -7.44
N LYS A 89 16.43 4.09 -6.40
CA LYS A 89 16.98 2.73 -6.32
C LYS A 89 16.14 1.91 -5.38
N LYS A 90 15.70 0.75 -5.82
CA LYS A 90 14.88 -0.15 -5.02
C LYS A 90 15.47 -1.54 -5.01
N PHE A 91 15.74 -2.02 -3.82
CA PHE A 91 16.14 -3.38 -3.53
C PHE A 91 14.98 -4.10 -2.84
N ASN A 92 14.59 -5.27 -3.32
CA ASN A 92 13.55 -6.08 -2.72
C ASN A 92 14.07 -7.52 -2.59
N PHE A 93 14.17 -7.98 -1.38
CA PHE A 93 14.49 -9.35 -1.02
C PHE A 93 13.28 -9.98 -0.34
N ALA A 94 12.90 -11.18 -0.75
CA ALA A 94 11.89 -11.97 -0.06
C ALA A 94 12.33 -13.43 -0.04
N ASN A 95 12.16 -14.04 1.13
CA ASN A 95 12.41 -15.45 1.36
C ASN A 95 11.24 -16.08 2.10
N THR A 96 10.79 -17.24 1.63
CA THR A 96 9.79 -18.06 2.31
C THR A 96 10.36 -19.45 2.50
N ALA A 97 10.61 -19.81 3.75
CA ALA A 97 10.94 -21.17 4.14
C ALA A 97 9.69 -21.89 4.60
N GLU A 98 9.47 -23.11 4.14
CA GLU A 98 8.34 -23.95 4.49
C GLU A 98 8.81 -25.34 4.90
N MET A 99 8.16 -25.88 5.91
CA MET A 99 8.36 -27.25 6.38
C MET A 99 7.01 -27.95 6.47
N VAL A 100 6.90 -29.14 5.85
CA VAL A 100 5.73 -30.00 5.95
C VAL A 100 6.14 -31.31 6.60
N ILE A 101 5.49 -31.60 7.71
CA ILE A 101 5.66 -32.87 8.47
C ILE A 101 4.40 -33.69 8.28
N THR A 102 4.55 -34.91 7.76
CA THR A 102 3.44 -35.86 7.49
C THR A 102 3.67 -37.15 8.28
N PRO A 103 3.32 -37.18 9.59
CA PRO A 103 3.55 -38.36 10.44
C PRO A 103 2.76 -39.59 9.99
N VAL A 104 1.56 -39.37 9.49
CA VAL A 104 0.66 -40.36 8.88
C VAL A 104 0.00 -39.77 7.65
N LYS A 105 -0.48 -40.59 6.72
CA LYS A 105 -1.02 -40.15 5.43
C LYS A 105 -2.18 -39.16 5.55
N GLN A 106 -2.96 -39.26 6.61
CA GLN A 106 -4.14 -38.43 6.84
C GLN A 106 -3.83 -37.11 7.51
N PHE A 107 -2.65 -36.95 8.12
CA PHE A 107 -2.34 -35.81 8.97
C PHE A 107 -1.03 -35.16 8.59
N ASN A 108 -1.06 -33.85 8.35
CA ASN A 108 0.14 -33.06 8.14
C ASN A 108 0.14 -31.79 8.97
N ILE A 109 1.35 -31.35 9.31
CA ILE A 109 1.62 -30.06 9.95
C ILE A 109 2.48 -29.26 8.98
N THR A 110 2.03 -28.08 8.63
CA THR A 110 2.78 -27.14 7.79
C THR A 110 3.18 -25.94 8.63
N ALA A 111 4.45 -25.58 8.57
CA ALA A 111 4.97 -24.34 9.14
C ALA A 111 5.71 -23.57 8.06
N ASN A 112 5.39 -22.30 7.88
CA ASN A 112 6.14 -21.41 6.99
C ASN A 112 6.46 -20.08 7.64
N VAL A 113 7.60 -19.51 7.23
CA VAL A 113 8.06 -18.19 7.64
C VAL A 113 8.45 -17.42 6.39
N THR A 114 7.89 -16.25 6.23
CA THR A 114 8.23 -15.33 5.14
C THR A 114 8.87 -14.08 5.72
N TYR A 115 10.08 -13.77 5.26
CA TYR A 115 10.73 -12.50 5.50
C TYR A 115 10.85 -11.72 4.20
N ARG A 116 10.45 -10.44 4.24
CA ARG A 116 10.61 -9.54 3.11
C ARG A 116 11.23 -8.24 3.57
N ARG A 117 12.27 -7.81 2.88
CA ARG A 117 12.88 -6.50 3.06
C ARG A 117 12.85 -5.72 1.76
N VAL A 118 12.28 -4.51 1.81
CA VAL A 118 12.37 -3.54 0.73
C VAL A 118 13.19 -2.36 1.24
N GLN A 119 14.24 -2.03 0.51
CA GLN A 119 15.02 -0.83 0.72
C GLN A 119 14.79 0.07 -0.50
N ARG A 120 14.58 1.35 -0.25
CA ARG A 120 14.38 2.32 -1.31
C ARG A 120 15.15 3.58 -0.98
N ASP A 121 16.02 3.95 -1.90
CA ASP A 121 16.82 5.16 -1.87
C ASP A 121 16.29 6.10 -2.94
N ASP A 122 15.90 7.30 -2.57
CA ASP A 122 15.39 8.32 -3.48
C ASP A 122 16.29 9.54 -3.38
N SER A 123 16.71 10.05 -4.52
CA SER A 123 17.42 11.32 -4.66
C SER A 123 16.56 12.25 -5.51
N TYR A 124 16.18 13.40 -4.98
CA TYR A 124 15.36 14.39 -5.67
C TYR A 124 16.15 15.69 -5.78
N ARG A 125 16.46 16.07 -7.02
CA ARG A 125 17.19 17.30 -7.32
C ARG A 125 16.26 18.34 -7.93
N ALA A 126 16.14 19.49 -7.30
CA ALA A 126 15.52 20.68 -7.85
C ALA A 126 16.58 21.72 -8.18
N VAL A 127 16.51 22.31 -9.37
CA VAL A 127 17.49 23.28 -9.88
C VAL A 127 16.81 24.56 -10.33
N ASN A 128 17.54 25.68 -10.26
CA ASN A 128 17.12 26.93 -10.84
C ASN A 128 17.49 26.96 -12.33
N ILE A 129 16.52 27.29 -13.17
CA ILE A 129 16.70 27.43 -14.61
C ILE A 129 16.56 28.92 -14.92
N PRO A 130 17.66 29.62 -15.26
CA PRO A 130 17.60 31.02 -15.60
C PRO A 130 16.87 31.23 -16.94
N TYR A 131 16.11 32.30 -17.03
CA TYR A 131 15.44 32.75 -18.24
C TYR A 131 15.43 34.28 -18.33
N GLY A 132 15.37 34.82 -19.54
CA GLY A 132 15.27 36.25 -19.79
C GLY A 132 13.82 36.69 -19.92
N ILE A 133 13.42 37.70 -19.16
CA ILE A 133 12.10 38.35 -19.24
C ILE A 133 12.13 39.44 -20.30
N ARG A 134 13.19 40.25 -20.31
CA ARG A 134 13.50 41.33 -21.22
C ARG A 134 15.01 41.42 -21.44
N PRO A 135 15.50 42.16 -22.44
CA PRO A 135 16.92 42.40 -22.56
C PRO A 135 17.53 42.91 -21.25
N ASN A 136 18.54 42.20 -20.74
CA ASN A 136 19.25 42.43 -19.50
C ASN A 136 18.40 42.30 -18.21
N GLU A 137 17.20 41.71 -18.30
CA GLU A 137 16.34 41.41 -17.15
C GLU A 137 16.14 39.88 -17.07
N PHE A 138 16.63 39.30 -15.99
CA PHE A 138 16.65 37.83 -15.81
C PHE A 138 15.84 37.47 -14.56
N ASP A 139 15.28 36.30 -14.61
CA ASP A 139 14.63 35.62 -13.48
C ASP A 139 15.00 34.14 -13.52
N ALA A 140 14.56 33.36 -12.57
CA ALA A 140 14.84 31.93 -12.53
C ALA A 140 13.58 31.15 -12.19
N TYR A 141 13.32 30.10 -12.97
CA TYR A 141 12.34 29.08 -12.66
C TYR A 141 13.01 27.96 -11.89
N THR A 142 12.46 27.57 -10.75
CA THR A 142 12.94 26.42 -10.00
C THR A 142 12.12 25.17 -10.34
N THR A 143 12.78 24.11 -10.76
CA THR A 143 12.16 22.81 -10.93
C THR A 143 11.85 22.26 -9.55
N GLY A 144 10.72 21.64 -9.33
CA GLY A 144 10.36 21.10 -8.05
C GLY A 144 9.59 22.08 -7.15
N ALA A 145 9.78 22.00 -5.85
CA ALA A 145 9.00 22.73 -4.83
C ALA A 145 9.42 24.19 -4.64
N GLY A 146 9.93 24.86 -5.67
CA GLY A 146 10.27 26.28 -5.62
C GLY A 146 11.62 26.63 -4.97
N GLU A 147 12.51 25.66 -4.76
CA GLU A 147 13.82 25.86 -4.14
C GLU A 147 14.91 25.05 -4.82
N ASN A 148 16.07 25.65 -5.08
CA ASN A 148 17.27 24.91 -5.48
C ASN A 148 17.71 24.01 -4.34
N ALA A 149 17.43 22.71 -4.45
CA ALA A 149 17.64 21.78 -3.35
C ALA A 149 17.95 20.36 -3.82
N LEU A 150 18.64 19.61 -2.96
CA LEU A 150 18.81 18.17 -3.08
C LEU A 150 18.17 17.51 -1.85
N THR A 151 17.33 16.53 -2.09
CA THR A 151 16.71 15.72 -1.04
C THR A 151 17.13 14.27 -1.20
N GLU A 152 17.82 13.74 -0.21
CA GLU A 152 18.18 12.33 -0.11
C GLU A 152 17.27 11.66 0.91
N ARG A 153 16.64 10.55 0.51
CA ARG A 153 15.70 9.81 1.35
C ARG A 153 15.99 8.32 1.32
N HIS A 154 16.20 7.76 2.49
CA HIS A 154 16.38 6.33 2.70
C HIS A 154 15.15 5.75 3.41
N ARG A 155 14.50 4.74 2.80
CA ARG A 155 13.33 4.05 3.35
C ARG A 155 13.56 2.56 3.44
N THR A 156 13.25 2.00 4.58
CA THR A 156 13.34 0.55 4.81
C THR A 156 11.98 0.02 5.25
N TYR A 157 11.56 -1.08 4.64
CA TYR A 157 10.35 -1.81 4.96
C TYR A 157 10.74 -3.24 5.29
N ASN A 158 10.45 -3.67 6.50
CA ASN A 158 10.67 -5.05 6.94
C ASN A 158 9.32 -5.68 7.23
N TYR A 159 9.10 -6.84 6.67
CA TYR A 159 7.89 -7.63 6.84
C TYR A 159 8.30 -9.04 7.24
N LEU A 160 7.70 -9.56 8.30
CA LEU A 160 7.85 -10.92 8.75
C LEU A 160 6.48 -11.52 8.97
N SER A 161 6.20 -12.66 8.38
CA SER A 161 5.01 -13.45 8.68
C SER A 161 5.35 -14.89 8.95
N SER A 162 4.57 -15.53 9.82
CA SER A 162 4.66 -16.96 10.06
C SER A 162 3.27 -17.57 10.16
N ASN A 163 3.14 -18.78 9.63
CA ASN A 163 1.94 -19.58 9.73
C ASN A 163 2.31 -20.99 10.19
N VAL A 164 1.54 -21.51 11.12
CA VAL A 164 1.63 -22.93 11.52
C VAL A 164 0.21 -23.49 11.51
N PHE A 165 -0.02 -24.55 10.75
CA PHE A 165 -1.32 -25.18 10.71
C PHE A 165 -1.23 -26.68 10.54
N ALA A 166 -2.19 -27.37 11.14
CA ALA A 166 -2.36 -28.80 11.03
C ALA A 166 -3.59 -29.10 10.15
N THR A 167 -3.46 -30.10 9.30
CA THR A 167 -4.55 -30.56 8.44
C THR A 167 -4.74 -32.06 8.62
N TYR A 168 -5.96 -32.48 8.91
CA TYR A 168 -6.42 -33.87 8.87
C TYR A 168 -7.35 -34.05 7.69
N ASN A 169 -7.14 -35.10 6.89
CA ASN A 169 -7.95 -35.41 5.74
C ASN A 169 -8.12 -36.93 5.60
N ASP A 170 -9.36 -37.39 5.69
CA ASP A 170 -9.66 -38.84 5.59
C ASP A 170 -11.02 -39.09 4.93
N THR A 171 -11.17 -40.32 4.41
CA THR A 171 -12.40 -40.81 3.79
C THR A 171 -12.91 -42.00 4.58
N PHE A 172 -14.05 -41.83 5.23
CA PHE A 172 -14.69 -42.88 6.02
C PHE A 172 -15.76 -43.62 5.19
N LYS A 173 -15.77 -44.96 5.30
CA LYS A 173 -16.76 -45.80 4.65
C LYS A 173 -16.91 -45.54 3.13
N ASN A 174 -15.86 -45.11 2.46
CA ASN A 174 -15.83 -44.71 1.05
C ASN A 174 -16.96 -43.73 0.63
N ALA A 175 -17.47 -42.94 1.56
CA ALA A 175 -18.61 -42.07 1.33
C ALA A 175 -18.51 -40.71 2.02
N HIS A 176 -17.78 -40.65 3.13
CA HIS A 176 -17.68 -39.43 3.96
C HIS A 176 -16.26 -38.90 3.85
N ASN A 177 -16.05 -37.83 3.14
CA ASN A 177 -14.79 -37.13 3.07
C ASN A 177 -14.79 -36.01 4.09
N LEU A 178 -13.83 -36.02 5.02
CA LEU A 178 -13.66 -35.00 6.06
C LEU A 178 -12.27 -34.41 5.95
N LYS A 179 -12.20 -33.08 5.86
CA LYS A 179 -10.97 -32.34 5.97
C LYS A 179 -11.10 -31.28 7.05
N VAL A 180 -10.21 -31.31 8.04
CA VAL A 180 -10.17 -30.35 9.14
C VAL A 180 -8.82 -29.65 9.12
N MET A 181 -8.82 -28.34 9.26
CA MET A 181 -7.61 -27.54 9.37
C MET A 181 -7.74 -26.59 10.55
N LEU A 182 -6.69 -26.50 11.36
CA LEU A 182 -6.57 -25.53 12.45
C LEU A 182 -5.19 -24.91 12.36
N GLY A 183 -5.09 -23.62 12.57
CA GLY A 183 -3.83 -22.93 12.45
C GLY A 183 -3.75 -21.60 13.20
N PHE A 184 -2.55 -21.10 13.23
CA PHE A 184 -2.16 -19.83 13.83
C PHE A 184 -1.28 -19.08 12.85
N SER A 185 -1.46 -17.76 12.77
CA SER A 185 -0.68 -16.87 11.92
C SER A 185 -0.22 -15.64 12.68
N THR A 186 0.97 -15.14 12.35
CA THR A 186 1.48 -13.85 12.82
C THR A 186 2.04 -13.05 11.65
N GLU A 187 1.95 -11.75 11.78
CA GLU A 187 2.50 -10.79 10.83
C GLU A 187 3.03 -9.58 11.59
N THR A 188 4.22 -9.13 11.24
CA THR A 188 4.79 -7.88 11.74
C THR A 188 5.32 -7.07 10.56
N TYR A 189 5.14 -5.78 10.65
CA TYR A 189 5.62 -4.84 9.66
C TYR A 189 6.28 -3.67 10.37
N HIS A 190 7.45 -3.29 9.89
CA HIS A 190 8.20 -2.15 10.39
C HIS A 190 8.67 -1.29 9.22
N TYR A 191 8.34 -0.02 9.27
CA TYR A 191 8.76 1.01 8.33
C TYR A 191 9.67 2.01 9.02
N LYS A 192 10.76 2.40 8.35
CA LYS A 192 11.64 3.47 8.79
C LYS A 192 12.03 4.34 7.61
N ASN A 193 12.02 5.65 7.82
CA ASN A 193 12.39 6.67 6.86
C ASN A 193 13.37 7.66 7.51
N VAL A 194 14.41 8.01 6.77
CA VAL A 194 15.34 9.09 7.10
C VAL A 194 15.51 9.93 5.84
N GLN A 195 15.44 11.23 6.00
CA GLN A 195 15.58 12.20 4.90
C GLN A 195 16.49 13.33 5.34
N ALA A 196 17.37 13.73 4.42
CA ALA A 196 18.14 14.95 4.52
C ALA A 196 17.84 15.81 3.28
N LYS A 197 17.65 17.10 3.47
CA LYS A 197 17.45 18.07 2.39
C LYS A 197 18.44 19.22 2.59
N GLY A 198 19.22 19.51 1.55
CA GLY A 198 20.09 20.67 1.49
C GLY A 198 19.57 21.66 0.46
N LYS A 199 19.55 22.95 0.79
CA LYS A 199 19.14 24.03 -0.10
C LYS A 199 20.37 24.79 -0.59
N ASN A 200 20.20 25.53 -1.69
CA ASN A 200 21.24 26.34 -2.29
C ASN A 200 22.48 25.51 -2.71
N ILE A 201 22.26 24.48 -3.51
CA ILE A 201 23.33 23.65 -4.06
C ILE A 201 24.09 24.45 -5.11
N SER A 202 25.40 24.53 -4.97
CA SER A 202 26.29 25.39 -5.79
C SER A 202 26.42 24.96 -7.26
N ASP A 203 26.15 23.70 -7.57
CA ASP A 203 26.32 23.14 -8.90
C ASP A 203 25.00 22.62 -9.48
N GLU A 204 24.75 22.83 -10.76
CA GLU A 204 23.53 22.41 -11.44
C GLU A 204 23.54 20.91 -11.83
N TYR A 205 24.71 20.31 -11.97
CA TYR A 205 24.91 18.96 -12.51
C TYR A 205 25.32 17.96 -11.44
N LEU A 206 25.92 18.41 -10.35
CA LEU A 206 26.36 17.57 -9.25
C LEU A 206 25.27 17.44 -8.18
N ASN A 207 25.08 16.23 -7.70
CA ASN A 207 24.07 15.89 -6.68
C ASN A 207 24.78 15.37 -5.43
N ASP A 208 25.26 16.31 -4.59
CA ASP A 208 25.88 16.01 -3.31
C ASP A 208 25.48 17.04 -2.27
N LEU A 209 25.12 16.59 -1.06
CA LEU A 209 24.76 17.46 0.05
C LEU A 209 25.93 18.31 0.57
N ASN A 210 27.16 17.93 0.27
CA ASN A 210 28.35 18.74 0.58
C ASN A 210 28.44 20.04 -0.25
N LEU A 211 27.65 20.16 -1.31
CA LEU A 211 27.60 21.32 -2.19
C LEU A 211 26.62 22.41 -1.71
N VAL A 212 26.05 22.25 -0.54
CA VAL A 212 25.22 23.29 0.10
C VAL A 212 26.10 24.48 0.43
N VAL A 213 25.77 25.62 -0.12
CA VAL A 213 26.45 26.89 0.23
C VAL A 213 25.58 27.72 1.14
N PRO A 214 26.20 28.51 2.04
CA PRO A 214 25.48 29.45 2.88
C PRO A 214 24.65 30.44 2.05
N ASP A 215 23.55 30.89 2.62
CA ASP A 215 22.76 31.98 2.08
C ASP A 215 23.45 33.36 2.36
N GLU A 216 22.79 34.44 1.96
CA GLU A 216 23.30 35.79 2.16
C GLU A 216 23.53 36.15 3.65
N SER A 217 22.86 35.45 4.57
CA SER A 217 23.05 35.61 6.02
C SER A 217 24.20 34.77 6.59
N GLY A 218 24.85 33.95 5.76
CA GLY A 218 25.90 33.01 6.15
C GLY A 218 25.37 31.71 6.76
N ALA A 219 24.08 31.47 6.69
CA ALA A 219 23.46 30.23 7.20
C ALA A 219 23.34 29.13 6.12
N THR A 220 23.76 27.93 6.44
CA THR A 220 23.47 26.74 5.64
C THR A 220 22.07 26.23 5.94
N ILE A 221 21.23 26.14 4.93
CA ILE A 221 19.87 25.67 5.09
C ILE A 221 19.85 24.16 4.83
N THR A 222 19.81 23.40 5.90
CA THR A 222 19.67 21.94 5.86
C THR A 222 18.47 21.51 6.71
N GLU A 223 17.69 20.58 6.18
CA GLU A 223 16.53 20.03 6.86
C GLU A 223 16.72 18.52 7.02
N VAL A 224 16.48 18.02 8.22
CA VAL A 224 16.49 16.57 8.50
C VAL A 224 15.10 16.19 8.96
N ALA A 225 14.58 15.13 8.37
CA ALA A 225 13.29 14.56 8.72
C ALA A 225 13.40 13.03 8.80
N GLY A 226 12.52 12.44 9.55
CA GLY A 226 12.44 11.00 9.66
C GLY A 226 11.15 10.56 10.33
N GLY A 227 10.91 9.27 10.27
CA GLY A 227 9.75 8.67 10.89
C GLY A 227 9.84 7.16 10.85
N GLN A 228 9.08 6.53 11.71
CA GLN A 228 8.93 5.08 11.71
C GLN A 228 7.52 4.73 12.14
N SER A 229 7.04 3.62 11.63
CA SER A 229 5.78 3.03 12.03
C SER A 229 5.89 1.51 12.03
N GLU A 230 5.07 0.89 12.85
CA GLU A 230 5.01 -0.56 12.95
C GLU A 230 3.59 -1.02 13.30
N TYR A 231 3.25 -2.19 12.81
CA TYR A 231 2.07 -2.90 13.27
C TYR A 231 2.34 -4.39 13.39
N ALA A 232 1.50 -5.06 14.15
CA ALA A 232 1.49 -6.49 14.30
C ALA A 232 0.07 -7.04 14.20
N LEU A 233 -0.02 -8.21 13.61
CA LEU A 233 -1.23 -9.02 13.48
C LEU A 233 -0.96 -10.40 14.03
N MET A 234 -1.97 -11.00 14.63
CA MET A 234 -1.98 -12.43 14.92
C MET A 234 -3.40 -12.96 14.76
N GLY A 235 -3.52 -14.21 14.41
CA GLY A 235 -4.83 -14.80 14.19
C GLY A 235 -4.84 -16.30 14.34
N PHE A 236 -5.95 -16.80 14.88
CA PHE A 236 -6.29 -18.21 14.89
C PHE A 236 -7.30 -18.46 13.77
N PHE A 237 -7.12 -19.56 13.04
CA PHE A 237 -8.02 -19.91 11.97
C PHE A 237 -8.33 -21.39 11.95
N GLY A 238 -9.51 -21.70 11.45
CA GLY A 238 -9.94 -23.09 11.29
C GLY A 238 -10.89 -23.26 10.14
N ARG A 239 -10.91 -24.48 9.59
CA ARG A 239 -11.80 -24.87 8.49
C ARG A 239 -12.17 -26.34 8.61
N ILE A 240 -13.42 -26.64 8.39
CA ILE A 240 -13.95 -27.99 8.28
C ILE A 240 -14.66 -28.09 6.94
N ASN A 241 -14.21 -29.02 6.09
CA ASN A 241 -14.87 -29.38 4.86
C ASN A 241 -15.44 -30.79 5.03
N TYR A 242 -16.67 -30.98 4.64
CA TYR A 242 -17.34 -32.25 4.66
C TYR A 242 -18.04 -32.50 3.33
N ASP A 243 -17.85 -33.69 2.80
CA ASP A 243 -18.48 -34.16 1.58
C ASP A 243 -19.07 -35.55 1.81
N TYR A 244 -20.33 -35.72 1.45
CA TYR A 244 -20.99 -37.01 1.46
C TYR A 244 -21.26 -37.49 0.03
N LYS A 245 -20.52 -38.53 -0.39
CA LYS A 245 -20.60 -39.17 -1.73
C LYS A 245 -20.47 -38.18 -2.90
N GLY A 246 -19.80 -37.04 -2.75
CA GLY A 246 -19.73 -35.99 -3.77
C GLY A 246 -21.05 -35.28 -4.04
N ARG A 247 -22.11 -35.51 -3.23
CA ARG A 247 -23.45 -34.95 -3.41
C ARG A 247 -23.74 -33.76 -2.51
N TYR A 248 -23.51 -33.95 -1.23
CA TYR A 248 -23.74 -32.92 -0.20
C TYR A 248 -22.42 -32.41 0.26
N LEU A 249 -22.19 -31.12 0.05
CA LEU A 249 -20.96 -30.43 0.36
C LEU A 249 -21.24 -29.40 1.45
N ALA A 250 -20.40 -29.36 2.48
CA ALA A 250 -20.48 -28.36 3.51
C ALA A 250 -19.08 -27.88 3.88
N GLU A 251 -18.95 -26.58 4.09
CA GLU A 251 -17.75 -25.96 4.62
C GLU A 251 -18.12 -24.99 5.74
N ILE A 252 -17.38 -25.03 6.82
CA ILE A 252 -17.40 -24.02 7.90
C ILE A 252 -15.96 -23.59 8.10
N SER A 253 -15.73 -22.30 8.09
CA SER A 253 -14.43 -21.71 8.42
C SER A 253 -14.58 -20.45 9.25
N GLY A 254 -13.53 -20.08 9.93
CA GLY A 254 -13.51 -18.86 10.72
C GLY A 254 -12.08 -18.44 11.02
N ARG A 255 -11.93 -17.11 11.24
CA ARG A 255 -10.72 -16.49 11.71
C ARG A 255 -11.04 -15.61 12.94
N TYR A 256 -10.16 -15.65 13.91
CA TYR A 256 -10.16 -14.77 15.06
C TYR A 256 -8.86 -14.01 15.05
N ASP A 257 -8.90 -12.78 14.53
CA ASP A 257 -7.72 -11.96 14.21
C ASP A 257 -7.62 -10.78 15.17
N GLY A 258 -6.41 -10.52 15.65
CA GLY A 258 -6.07 -9.38 16.48
C GLY A 258 -5.03 -8.48 15.80
N THR A 259 -5.20 -7.17 15.94
CA THR A 259 -4.30 -6.17 15.37
C THR A 259 -3.85 -5.17 16.42
N SER A 260 -2.60 -4.69 16.30
CA SER A 260 -2.08 -3.59 17.11
C SER A 260 -2.59 -2.20 16.70
N ARG A 261 -3.28 -2.09 15.55
CA ARG A 261 -3.81 -0.81 15.03
C ARG A 261 -5.01 -0.27 15.80
N PHE A 262 -5.64 -1.12 16.62
CA PHE A 262 -6.76 -0.74 17.44
C PHE A 262 -6.40 -0.69 18.94
N GLY A 263 -7.12 0.11 19.68
CA GLY A 263 -6.97 0.24 21.12
C GLY A 263 -7.34 -1.02 21.88
N GLU A 264 -7.00 -1.06 23.16
CA GLU A 264 -7.36 -2.15 24.04
C GLU A 264 -8.88 -2.37 24.07
N GLY A 265 -9.31 -3.62 24.07
CA GLY A 265 -10.74 -3.99 23.99
C GLY A 265 -11.32 -4.05 22.57
N HIS A 266 -10.66 -3.47 21.55
CA HIS A 266 -11.16 -3.42 20.16
C HIS A 266 -10.25 -4.13 19.16
N ARG A 267 -9.16 -4.73 19.62
CA ARG A 267 -8.13 -5.36 18.79
C ARG A 267 -8.60 -6.60 18.06
N TRP A 268 -9.51 -7.36 18.66
CA TRP A 268 -9.89 -8.68 18.18
C TRP A 268 -11.20 -8.67 17.42
N GLY A 269 -11.22 -9.34 16.27
CA GLY A 269 -12.41 -9.56 15.44
C GLY A 269 -12.61 -11.03 15.09
N LEU A 270 -13.86 -11.49 15.07
CA LEU A 270 -14.23 -12.83 14.63
C LEU A 270 -14.91 -12.77 13.27
N PHE A 271 -14.40 -13.53 12.31
CA PHE A 271 -14.82 -13.57 10.91
C PHE A 271 -15.23 -14.98 10.50
N PRO A 272 -16.48 -15.37 10.76
CA PRO A 272 -16.99 -16.69 10.37
C PRO A 272 -17.38 -16.71 8.89
N SER A 273 -17.29 -17.91 8.28
CA SER A 273 -17.77 -18.19 6.94
C SER A 273 -18.31 -19.60 6.87
N GLY A 274 -19.28 -19.82 6.01
CA GLY A 274 -19.81 -21.16 5.77
C GLY A 274 -20.43 -21.27 4.38
N SER A 275 -20.40 -22.48 3.84
CA SER A 275 -21.06 -22.78 2.56
C SER A 275 -21.65 -24.17 2.56
N ILE A 276 -22.74 -24.34 1.82
CA ILE A 276 -23.37 -25.60 1.53
C ILE A 276 -23.56 -25.73 0.02
N GLY A 277 -23.45 -26.96 -0.46
CA GLY A 277 -23.68 -27.28 -1.87
C GLY A 277 -24.37 -28.61 -2.02
N TRP A 278 -25.32 -28.68 -2.94
CA TRP A 278 -26.00 -29.87 -3.30
C TRP A 278 -25.84 -30.14 -4.79
N ARG A 279 -25.18 -31.27 -5.15
CA ARG A 279 -25.01 -31.74 -6.52
C ARG A 279 -26.18 -32.63 -6.87
N ILE A 280 -27.26 -32.02 -7.36
CA ILE A 280 -28.51 -32.67 -7.73
C ILE A 280 -28.25 -33.72 -8.83
N SER A 281 -27.35 -33.44 -9.74
CA SER A 281 -26.97 -34.36 -10.83
C SER A 281 -26.40 -35.71 -10.34
N GLU A 282 -25.93 -35.81 -9.11
CA GLU A 282 -25.40 -37.07 -8.54
C GLU A 282 -26.46 -37.87 -7.79
N GLU A 283 -27.69 -37.36 -7.71
CA GLU A 283 -28.79 -38.09 -7.08
C GLU A 283 -29.34 -39.23 -7.94
N PRO A 284 -29.78 -40.32 -7.32
CA PRO A 284 -30.34 -41.46 -8.07
C PRO A 284 -31.52 -41.10 -8.95
N PHE A 285 -32.39 -40.18 -8.52
CA PHE A 285 -33.56 -39.74 -9.26
C PHE A 285 -33.20 -38.91 -10.51
N PHE A 286 -31.99 -38.33 -10.57
CA PHE A 286 -31.56 -37.48 -11.67
C PHE A 286 -30.94 -38.26 -12.85
N ARG A 287 -30.74 -39.58 -12.71
CA ARG A 287 -30.02 -40.40 -13.71
C ARG A 287 -30.60 -40.31 -15.11
N SER A 288 -31.92 -40.22 -15.26
CA SER A 288 -32.59 -40.11 -16.56
C SER A 288 -32.31 -38.80 -17.28
N ALA A 289 -32.09 -37.74 -16.55
CA ALA A 289 -31.80 -36.41 -17.07
C ALA A 289 -30.31 -36.18 -17.34
N LYS A 290 -29.41 -37.05 -16.84
CA LYS A 290 -27.95 -36.87 -16.87
C LYS A 290 -27.37 -36.84 -18.29
N ASN A 291 -28.07 -37.42 -19.27
CA ASN A 291 -27.66 -37.35 -20.68
C ASN A 291 -27.81 -35.97 -21.30
N VAL A 292 -28.66 -35.10 -20.74
CA VAL A 292 -28.90 -33.74 -21.21
C VAL A 292 -28.24 -32.75 -20.27
N VAL A 293 -28.41 -32.92 -18.96
CA VAL A 293 -27.84 -32.10 -17.91
C VAL A 293 -26.78 -32.90 -17.16
N ASN A 294 -25.52 -32.70 -17.49
CA ASN A 294 -24.40 -33.47 -16.95
C ASN A 294 -24.04 -33.09 -15.51
N ASN A 295 -24.17 -31.84 -15.19
CA ASN A 295 -23.95 -31.31 -13.86
C ASN A 295 -25.07 -30.34 -13.50
N LEU A 296 -25.61 -30.47 -12.30
CA LEU A 296 -26.52 -29.49 -11.71
C LEU A 296 -26.22 -29.40 -10.24
N LYS A 297 -25.82 -28.21 -9.80
CA LYS A 297 -25.42 -27.91 -8.41
C LYS A 297 -26.06 -26.62 -7.95
N ILE A 298 -26.66 -26.63 -6.78
CA ILE A 298 -27.10 -25.45 -6.05
C ILE A 298 -26.13 -25.23 -4.91
N ARG A 299 -25.77 -23.96 -4.67
CA ARG A 299 -24.89 -23.59 -3.58
C ARG A 299 -25.40 -22.35 -2.86
N ALA A 300 -25.14 -22.28 -1.57
CA ALA A 300 -25.34 -21.07 -0.76
C ALA A 300 -24.13 -20.87 0.14
N SER A 301 -23.76 -19.62 0.36
CA SER A 301 -22.65 -19.27 1.25
C SER A 301 -22.91 -17.98 2.00
N TYR A 302 -22.32 -17.92 3.18
CA TYR A 302 -22.17 -16.74 4.00
C TYR A 302 -20.70 -16.54 4.30
N GLY A 303 -20.20 -15.32 4.22
CA GLY A 303 -18.84 -14.97 4.59
C GLY A 303 -18.78 -13.61 5.28
N SER A 304 -17.94 -13.52 6.30
CA SER A 304 -17.59 -12.29 6.98
C SER A 304 -16.10 -12.04 6.84
N LEU A 305 -15.73 -10.82 6.43
CA LEU A 305 -14.34 -10.38 6.26
C LEU A 305 -14.11 -9.12 7.09
N GLY A 306 -12.98 -9.09 7.80
CA GLY A 306 -12.51 -7.90 8.53
C GLY A 306 -11.56 -7.06 7.71
N ASN A 307 -11.74 -5.74 7.77
CA ASN A 307 -10.78 -4.77 7.24
C ASN A 307 -10.25 -3.91 8.40
N GLN A 308 -8.92 -3.79 8.47
CA GLN A 308 -8.20 -3.00 9.47
C GLN A 308 -7.41 -1.84 8.84
N ASN A 309 -7.76 -1.42 7.64
CA ASN A 309 -6.99 -0.42 6.89
C ASN A 309 -7.19 0.98 7.48
N VAL A 310 -6.55 1.21 8.60
CA VAL A 310 -6.43 2.49 9.30
C VAL A 310 -4.96 2.86 9.46
N SER A 311 -4.70 4.12 9.72
CA SER A 311 -3.34 4.59 10.02
C SER A 311 -2.79 3.90 11.26
N ASP A 312 -1.49 3.60 11.26
CA ASP A 312 -0.83 3.08 12.45
C ASP A 312 -0.97 4.09 13.60
N TYR A 313 -1.27 3.61 14.80
CA TYR A 313 -1.50 4.44 16.01
C TYR A 313 -2.72 5.38 15.94
N ALA A 314 -3.67 5.19 15.03
CA ALA A 314 -4.85 6.05 14.89
C ALA A 314 -5.67 6.18 16.18
N TYR A 315 -5.63 5.17 17.06
CA TYR A 315 -6.30 5.20 18.37
C TYR A 315 -5.59 6.04 19.44
N MET A 316 -4.32 6.47 19.17
CA MET A 316 -3.53 7.25 20.12
C MET A 316 -3.72 8.75 19.90
N ARG A 317 -3.93 9.50 20.96
CA ARG A 317 -3.81 10.96 20.93
C ARG A 317 -2.34 11.33 20.87
N THR A 318 -2.00 12.15 19.91
CA THR A 318 -0.64 12.70 19.77
C THR A 318 -0.60 14.16 20.20
N VAL A 319 0.57 14.56 20.66
CA VAL A 319 0.87 15.93 21.03
C VAL A 319 1.90 16.45 20.03
N SER A 320 1.63 17.58 19.41
CA SER A 320 2.57 18.27 18.53
C SER A 320 3.17 19.46 19.23
N VAL A 321 4.46 19.70 19.03
CA VAL A 321 5.14 20.92 19.44
C VAL A 321 5.31 21.79 18.20
N SER A 322 4.79 23.01 18.24
CA SER A 322 4.86 23.96 17.14
C SER A 322 5.32 25.32 17.67
N THR A 323 5.88 26.14 16.78
CA THR A 323 6.30 27.50 17.11
C THR A 323 5.20 28.49 16.72
N PHE A 324 4.80 29.39 17.60
CA PHE A 324 3.85 30.44 17.28
C PHE A 324 4.36 31.33 16.15
N ASN A 325 3.58 31.47 15.09
CA ASN A 325 3.92 32.30 13.94
C ASN A 325 3.59 33.78 14.16
N HIS A 326 2.73 34.12 15.13
CA HIS A 326 2.14 35.46 15.27
C HIS A 326 2.43 36.18 16.60
N TYR A 327 3.00 35.48 17.58
CA TYR A 327 3.29 36.09 18.88
C TYR A 327 4.74 35.86 19.30
N THR A 328 5.41 36.92 19.65
CA THR A 328 6.72 36.90 20.32
C THR A 328 6.50 37.28 21.77
N PHE A 329 6.96 36.46 22.70
CA PHE A 329 6.98 36.78 24.13
C PHE A 329 8.40 37.12 24.54
N GLY A 330 8.59 38.33 25.15
CA GLY A 330 9.88 38.80 25.63
C GLY A 330 10.64 39.64 24.62
N GLU A 331 11.82 40.13 25.04
CA GLU A 331 12.74 40.89 24.19
C GLU A 331 13.48 39.93 23.23
N GLY A 332 13.37 40.20 21.92
CA GLY A 332 14.05 39.45 20.87
C GLY A 332 13.09 38.72 19.90
N SER A 333 13.68 38.13 18.87
CA SER A 333 12.94 37.42 17.80
C SER A 333 12.57 35.99 18.16
N ASN A 334 12.70 35.56 19.40
CA ASN A 334 12.42 34.20 19.82
C ASN A 334 10.90 33.96 19.88
N ARG A 335 10.43 33.09 18.99
CA ARG A 335 9.02 32.67 18.98
C ARG A 335 8.79 31.61 20.03
N ALA A 336 7.75 31.78 20.83
CA ALA A 336 7.36 30.77 21.81
C ALA A 336 6.92 29.45 21.15
N GLN A 337 7.33 28.36 21.75
CA GLN A 337 6.82 27.05 21.38
C GLN A 337 5.50 26.79 22.13
N TYR A 338 4.56 26.18 21.47
CA TYR A 338 3.34 25.73 22.09
C TYR A 338 3.09 24.25 21.79
N THR A 339 2.35 23.64 22.69
CA THR A 339 1.95 22.25 22.56
C THR A 339 0.52 22.19 22.05
N GLY A 340 0.35 21.64 20.87
CA GLY A 340 -0.96 21.36 20.28
C GLY A 340 -1.39 19.91 20.56
N ILE A 341 -2.64 19.73 20.91
CA ILE A 341 -3.25 18.38 21.02
C ILE A 341 -3.80 18.05 19.63
N SER A 342 -3.52 16.83 19.15
CA SER A 342 -4.11 16.35 17.88
C SER A 342 -5.63 16.32 17.92
N ALA A 343 -6.26 16.23 16.75
CA ALA A 343 -7.68 16.00 16.62
C ALA A 343 -8.16 14.85 17.55
N PRO A 344 -9.40 14.90 18.03
CA PRO A 344 -9.96 13.80 18.83
C PRO A 344 -9.90 12.49 18.05
N ASN A 345 -9.51 11.42 18.71
CA ASN A 345 -9.52 10.09 18.13
C ASN A 345 -10.78 9.36 18.53
N SER A 346 -11.28 8.45 17.69
CA SER A 346 -12.37 7.56 18.06
C SER A 346 -11.86 6.54 19.07
N SER A 347 -12.45 6.51 20.25
CA SER A 347 -12.17 5.49 21.27
C SER A 347 -12.70 4.10 20.87
N ASN A 348 -13.63 4.05 19.90
CA ASN A 348 -14.32 2.85 19.46
C ASN A 348 -13.80 2.35 18.11
N LEU A 349 -12.62 2.79 17.71
CA LEU A 349 -12.00 2.35 16.46
C LEU A 349 -11.79 0.84 16.48
N THR A 350 -12.44 0.14 15.55
CA THR A 350 -12.46 -1.32 15.47
C THR A 350 -12.54 -1.79 14.02
N TRP A 351 -12.58 -3.08 13.80
CA TRP A 351 -12.68 -3.72 12.50
C TRP A 351 -13.90 -3.26 11.71
N GLU A 352 -13.70 -2.77 10.50
CA GLU A 352 -14.76 -2.72 9.49
C GLU A 352 -15.07 -4.15 9.05
N THR A 353 -16.34 -4.49 8.95
CA THR A 353 -16.77 -5.86 8.65
C THR A 353 -17.64 -5.90 7.41
N ALA A 354 -17.18 -6.58 6.36
CA ALA A 354 -17.97 -6.87 5.17
C ALA A 354 -18.59 -8.25 5.27
N GLN A 355 -19.91 -8.32 5.24
CA GLN A 355 -20.70 -9.54 5.27
C GLN A 355 -21.31 -9.79 3.90
N GLN A 356 -21.22 -11.02 3.40
CA GLN A 356 -21.77 -11.37 2.09
C GLN A 356 -22.57 -12.66 2.18
N TYR A 357 -23.78 -12.62 1.65
CA TYR A 357 -24.67 -13.76 1.44
C TYR A 357 -24.74 -14.01 -0.05
N ASN A 358 -24.58 -15.28 -0.44
CA ASN A 358 -24.52 -15.65 -1.84
C ASN A 358 -25.31 -16.94 -2.09
N VAL A 359 -26.09 -16.98 -3.18
CA VAL A 359 -26.76 -18.16 -3.68
C VAL A 359 -26.41 -18.34 -5.15
N GLY A 360 -26.02 -19.54 -5.54
CA GLY A 360 -25.58 -19.86 -6.89
C GLY A 360 -26.17 -21.15 -7.43
N LEU A 361 -26.31 -21.19 -8.73
CA LEU A 361 -26.72 -22.35 -9.54
C LEU A 361 -25.64 -22.57 -10.60
N ASP A 362 -25.09 -23.78 -10.65
CA ASP A 362 -24.14 -24.22 -11.67
C ASP A 362 -24.80 -25.38 -12.45
N ALA A 363 -24.87 -25.25 -13.77
CA ALA A 363 -25.41 -26.27 -14.65
C ALA A 363 -24.51 -26.50 -15.86
N ALA A 364 -24.31 -27.76 -16.24
CA ALA A 364 -23.60 -28.12 -17.46
C ALA A 364 -24.45 -29.09 -18.30
N PHE A 365 -24.44 -28.88 -19.61
CA PHE A 365 -25.27 -29.54 -20.58
C PHE A 365 -24.44 -30.13 -21.73
N LEU A 366 -25.01 -31.11 -22.44
CA LEU A 366 -24.48 -31.66 -23.70
C LEU A 366 -23.02 -32.15 -23.56
N ASN A 367 -22.73 -32.95 -22.54
CA ASN A 367 -21.39 -33.45 -22.21
C ASN A 367 -20.40 -32.31 -21.96
N ASP A 368 -20.78 -31.37 -21.08
CA ASP A 368 -20.00 -30.19 -20.62
C ASP A 368 -19.63 -29.22 -21.76
N ARG A 369 -20.37 -29.26 -22.90
CA ARG A 369 -20.14 -28.31 -24.00
C ARG A 369 -20.82 -26.97 -23.78
N LEU A 370 -21.82 -26.89 -22.91
CA LEU A 370 -22.50 -25.67 -22.50
C LEU A 370 -22.54 -25.62 -20.99
N GLU A 371 -21.89 -24.62 -20.42
CA GLU A 371 -21.91 -24.35 -18.99
C GLU A 371 -22.69 -23.07 -18.71
N PHE A 372 -23.51 -23.10 -17.66
CA PHE A 372 -24.31 -22.00 -17.20
C PHE A 372 -24.09 -21.81 -15.70
N THR A 373 -23.73 -20.61 -15.29
CA THR A 373 -23.62 -20.23 -13.88
C THR A 373 -24.44 -18.96 -13.64
N ALA A 374 -25.32 -19.03 -12.66
CA ALA A 374 -26.08 -17.87 -12.17
C ALA A 374 -25.78 -17.66 -10.68
N GLU A 375 -25.60 -16.43 -10.29
CA GLU A 375 -25.24 -16.07 -8.93
C GLU A 375 -25.97 -14.79 -8.52
N ALA A 376 -26.53 -14.80 -7.31
CA ALA A 376 -27.11 -13.63 -6.66
C ALA A 376 -26.46 -13.45 -5.29
N TYR A 377 -26.10 -12.23 -4.98
CA TYR A 377 -25.49 -11.92 -3.70
C TYR A 377 -25.97 -10.60 -3.11
N ILE A 378 -25.89 -10.51 -1.79
CA ILE A 378 -26.07 -9.28 -1.02
C ILE A 378 -24.79 -9.09 -0.21
N ARG A 379 -24.22 -7.90 -0.29
CA ARG A 379 -23.07 -7.50 0.52
C ARG A 379 -23.45 -6.31 1.40
N ASP A 380 -23.16 -6.45 2.68
CA ASP A 380 -23.40 -5.43 3.70
C ASP A 380 -22.07 -5.12 4.40
N THR A 381 -21.75 -3.83 4.56
CA THR A 381 -20.53 -3.40 5.24
C THR A 381 -20.91 -2.65 6.51
N LYS A 382 -20.42 -3.13 7.64
CA LYS A 382 -20.66 -2.57 8.98
C LYS A 382 -19.41 -1.92 9.54
N ASN A 383 -19.60 -0.96 10.44
CA ASN A 383 -18.51 -0.23 11.10
C ASN A 383 -17.56 0.42 10.08
N MET A 384 -18.10 1.00 9.01
CA MET A 384 -17.31 1.67 7.99
C MET A 384 -16.54 2.83 8.60
N LEU A 385 -15.24 2.86 8.31
CA LEU A 385 -14.37 3.95 8.71
C LEU A 385 -14.57 5.11 7.74
N VAL A 386 -15.09 6.21 8.23
CA VAL A 386 -15.34 7.42 7.46
C VAL A 386 -14.65 8.60 8.14
N LYS A 387 -14.16 9.52 7.32
CA LYS A 387 -13.59 10.77 7.84
C LYS A 387 -14.62 11.50 8.69
N GLY A 388 -14.22 11.92 9.89
CA GLY A 388 -15.09 12.67 10.80
C GLY A 388 -15.59 13.97 10.16
N ASN A 389 -16.78 14.40 10.55
CA ASN A 389 -17.34 15.70 10.15
C ASN A 389 -16.50 16.83 10.72
N SER A 390 -16.48 17.97 10.02
CA SER A 390 -15.82 19.19 10.50
C SER A 390 -16.38 19.58 11.87
N LEU A 391 -15.49 19.84 12.82
CA LEU A 391 -15.87 20.36 14.14
C LEU A 391 -16.14 21.86 14.06
N PRO A 392 -17.07 22.39 14.85
CA PRO A 392 -17.23 23.84 14.98
C PRO A 392 -15.92 24.51 15.41
N ALA A 393 -15.63 25.70 14.89
CA ALA A 393 -14.38 26.43 15.18
C ALA A 393 -14.15 26.66 16.68
N VAL A 394 -15.20 26.75 17.47
CA VAL A 394 -15.14 26.89 18.92
C VAL A 394 -14.47 25.70 19.63
N TYR A 395 -14.41 24.55 18.98
CA TYR A 395 -13.79 23.35 19.53
C TYR A 395 -12.24 23.44 19.55
N GLY A 396 -11.67 24.31 18.72
CA GLY A 396 -10.23 24.57 18.69
C GLY A 396 -9.37 23.39 18.21
N ALA A 397 -9.98 22.40 17.57
CA ALA A 397 -9.29 21.23 17.02
C ALA A 397 -9.88 20.84 15.65
N ASP A 398 -9.04 20.22 14.83
CA ASP A 398 -9.47 19.65 13.55
C ASP A 398 -10.42 18.46 13.74
N ALA A 399 -11.18 18.15 12.70
CA ALA A 399 -12.00 16.93 12.68
C ALA A 399 -11.13 15.67 12.80
N PRO A 400 -11.64 14.59 13.41
CA PRO A 400 -10.98 13.29 13.40
C PRO A 400 -10.66 12.87 11.98
N LYS A 401 -9.48 12.28 11.79
CA LYS A 401 -9.07 11.79 10.45
C LYS A 401 -9.72 10.46 10.08
N GLU A 402 -10.10 9.67 11.09
CA GLU A 402 -10.71 8.34 10.99
C GLU A 402 -11.73 8.12 12.10
#